data_a39c14221bb84d9b5066cfd3b970546a
#
_entry.id   a39c14221bb84d9b5066cfd3b970546a
#
_cell.length_a   1.000
_cell.length_b   1.000
_cell.length_c   1.000
_cell.angle_alpha   90.00
_cell.angle_beta   90.00
_cell.angle_gamma   90.00
#
_symmetry.space_group_name_H-M   'P 1'
#
loop_
_entity.id
_entity.type
_entity.pdbx_description
1 polymer ?
#
loop_
_entity_poly.entity_id
_entity_poly.type
_entity_poly.pdbx_seq_one_letter_code
_entity_poly.pdbx_strand_id
1 'polypeptide(L)'
;IKIGGAAGDQQAALFGQTCYKAGEAKNTYGTGCFLLMNTGEKPIFSKNGLVTTIAWGLDGKVNYALEGSVFVAGASIQWLRDQLRVVDTAPDSEYMATRVKDTAGCYVVPAFTGLGAPYWDQYARGVIVGLTRGCNKYHIVRATVESLAYQVNDVLQAMKADSGIDLAALN
;
A
#
# COMPACT_ATOMS: atom_id res chain seq x y z
N ILE A 1 23.24 8.67 -28.86
CA ILE A 1 22.33 9.06 -27.75
C ILE A 1 23.10 8.80 -26.46
N LYS A 2 23.21 9.80 -25.59
CA LYS A 2 23.80 9.63 -24.27
C LYS A 2 22.74 9.12 -23.30
N ILE A 3 23.06 8.11 -22.49
CA ILE A 3 22.22 7.67 -21.37
C ILE A 3 22.54 8.61 -20.21
N GLY A 4 21.54 9.39 -19.77
CA GLY A 4 21.71 10.37 -18.70
C GLY A 4 21.44 9.83 -17.30
N GLY A 5 20.80 8.66 -17.19
CA GLY A 5 20.49 8.02 -15.91
C GLY A 5 19.74 6.72 -16.12
N ALA A 6 19.65 5.93 -15.04
CA ALA A 6 18.83 4.72 -14.96
C ALA A 6 18.22 4.65 -13.54
N ALA A 7 16.94 4.34 -13.45
CA ALA A 7 16.24 4.15 -12.17
C ALA A 7 15.11 3.15 -12.33
N GLY A 8 14.78 2.41 -11.27
CA GLY A 8 13.54 1.65 -11.21
C GLY A 8 12.35 2.61 -11.14
N ASP A 9 11.18 2.18 -11.61
CA ASP A 9 9.97 3.00 -11.66
C ASP A 9 9.54 3.49 -10.27
N GLN A 10 9.62 2.63 -9.26
CA GLN A 10 9.24 2.97 -7.89
C GLN A 10 10.23 3.96 -7.24
N GLN A 11 11.53 3.82 -7.52
CA GLN A 11 12.58 4.75 -7.08
C GLN A 11 12.46 6.10 -7.78
N ALA A 12 12.18 6.09 -9.09
CA ALA A 12 11.90 7.29 -9.85
C ALA A 12 10.66 8.02 -9.32
N ALA A 13 9.60 7.28 -8.93
CA ALA A 13 8.41 7.83 -8.31
C ALA A 13 8.72 8.45 -6.94
N LEU A 14 9.53 7.80 -6.10
CA LEU A 14 9.95 8.35 -4.80
C LEU A 14 10.67 9.71 -4.98
N PHE A 15 11.60 9.77 -5.94
CA PHE A 15 12.30 11.02 -6.27
C PHE A 15 11.36 12.06 -6.87
N GLY A 16 10.49 11.66 -7.81
CA GLY A 16 9.53 12.55 -8.46
C GLY A 16 8.47 13.13 -7.52
N GLN A 17 8.13 12.41 -6.45
CA GLN A 17 7.27 12.87 -5.36
C GLN A 17 8.02 13.69 -4.31
N THR A 18 9.27 14.09 -4.63
CA THR A 18 10.10 14.97 -3.79
C THR A 18 10.41 14.44 -2.39
N CYS A 19 10.41 13.13 -2.21
CA CYS A 19 10.71 12.49 -0.92
C CYS A 19 12.23 12.48 -0.65
N TYR A 20 12.83 13.66 -0.55
CA TYR A 20 14.29 13.82 -0.48
C TYR A 20 14.88 13.62 0.92
N LYS A 21 14.05 13.70 1.96
CA LYS A 21 14.49 13.60 3.36
C LYS A 21 14.08 12.27 3.96
N ALA A 22 14.87 11.82 4.93
CA ALA A 22 14.51 10.64 5.71
C ALA A 22 13.14 10.82 6.40
N GLY A 23 12.28 9.81 6.32
CA GLY A 23 10.91 9.82 6.81
C GLY A 23 9.87 10.31 5.80
N GLU A 24 10.29 10.87 4.65
CA GLU A 24 9.37 11.16 3.56
C GLU A 24 9.15 9.89 2.73
N ALA A 25 7.89 9.59 2.46
CA ALA A 25 7.47 8.38 1.77
C ALA A 25 6.48 8.69 0.65
N LYS A 26 6.42 7.80 -0.31
CA LYS A 26 5.36 7.81 -1.33
C LYS A 26 4.62 6.48 -1.31
N ASN A 27 3.34 6.49 -1.69
CA ASN A 27 2.58 5.28 -1.98
C ASN A 27 1.98 5.35 -3.37
N THR A 28 2.37 4.45 -4.24
CA THR A 28 1.76 4.33 -5.57
C THR A 28 0.58 3.36 -5.47
N TYR A 29 -0.63 3.88 -5.63
CA TYR A 29 -1.86 3.10 -5.68
C TYR A 29 -2.16 2.68 -7.12
N GLY A 30 -2.08 1.38 -7.40
CA GLY A 30 -2.43 0.74 -8.66
C GLY A 30 -3.21 -0.55 -8.40
N THR A 31 -2.94 -1.60 -9.15
CA THR A 31 -3.45 -2.96 -8.89
C THR A 31 -3.12 -3.40 -7.46
N GLY A 32 -1.88 -3.18 -7.04
CA GLY A 32 -1.40 -3.21 -5.66
C GLY A 32 -0.98 -1.83 -5.19
N CYS A 33 -0.33 -1.75 -4.01
CA CYS A 33 0.32 -0.55 -3.51
C CYS A 33 1.80 -0.81 -3.34
N PHE A 34 2.62 0.18 -3.69
CA PHE A 34 4.07 0.14 -3.52
C PHE A 34 4.50 1.36 -2.71
N LEU A 35 4.84 1.10 -1.44
CA LEU A 35 5.31 2.12 -0.51
C LEU A 35 6.82 2.13 -0.50
N LEU A 36 7.42 3.30 -0.66
CA LEU A 36 8.83 3.53 -0.43
C LEU A 36 9.00 4.69 0.55
N MET A 37 9.84 4.50 1.57
CA MET A 37 10.22 5.55 2.51
C MET A 37 11.72 5.79 2.43
N ASN A 38 12.12 7.02 2.19
CA ASN A 38 13.52 7.43 2.23
C ASN A 38 14.07 7.26 3.66
N THR A 39 15.17 6.55 3.80
CA THR A 39 15.85 6.29 5.08
C THR A 39 17.17 7.06 5.23
N GLY A 40 17.53 7.88 4.23
CA GLY A 40 18.77 8.68 4.22
C GLY A 40 19.96 7.93 3.63
N GLU A 41 21.15 8.36 4.00
CA GLU A 41 22.42 7.90 3.40
C GLU A 41 22.96 6.56 3.97
N LYS A 42 22.27 5.96 4.95
CA LYS A 42 22.65 4.67 5.53
C LYS A 42 21.61 3.61 5.20
N PRO A 43 22.01 2.44 4.68
CA PRO A 43 21.07 1.35 4.46
C PRO A 43 20.54 0.82 5.80
N ILE A 44 19.23 0.62 5.88
CA ILE A 44 18.56 -0.02 7.01
C ILE A 44 18.08 -1.38 6.53
N PHE A 45 18.67 -2.44 7.07
CA PHE A 45 18.26 -3.80 6.72
C PHE A 45 17.02 -4.19 7.51
N SER A 46 15.95 -4.45 6.78
CA SER A 46 14.65 -4.80 7.38
C SER A 46 14.70 -6.12 8.13
N LYS A 47 14.04 -6.16 9.29
CA LYS A 47 13.76 -7.36 10.09
C LYS A 47 12.26 -7.65 10.17
N ASN A 48 11.44 -6.76 9.65
CA ASN A 48 9.98 -6.83 9.68
C ASN A 48 9.37 -7.03 8.28
N GLY A 49 10.06 -7.79 7.41
CA GLY A 49 9.49 -8.22 6.13
C GLY A 49 9.45 -7.14 5.03
N LEU A 50 10.29 -6.10 5.12
CA LEU A 50 10.40 -5.10 4.07
C LEU A 50 11.64 -5.35 3.20
N VAL A 51 11.69 -4.70 2.04
CA VAL A 51 12.85 -4.71 1.16
C VAL A 51 13.70 -3.47 1.42
N THR A 52 15.01 -3.68 1.62
CA THR A 52 15.98 -2.58 1.65
C THR A 52 16.50 -2.34 0.24
N THR A 53 16.37 -1.13 -0.26
CA THR A 53 16.76 -0.79 -1.64
C THR A 53 17.55 0.51 -1.71
N ILE A 54 18.27 0.73 -2.80
CA ILE A 54 18.82 2.04 -3.14
C ILE A 54 17.67 2.90 -3.67
N ALA A 55 17.49 4.08 -3.08
CA ALA A 55 16.51 5.05 -3.56
C ALA A 55 17.04 5.77 -4.81
N TRP A 56 18.20 6.43 -4.70
CA TRP A 56 18.92 7.06 -5.81
C TRP A 56 20.37 7.33 -5.47
N GLY A 57 21.18 7.52 -6.51
CA GLY A 57 22.53 8.07 -6.40
C GLY A 57 22.63 9.39 -7.16
N LEU A 58 23.07 10.46 -6.51
CA LEU A 58 23.24 11.79 -7.09
C LEU A 58 24.49 12.45 -6.53
N ASP A 59 25.33 13.00 -7.38
CA ASP A 59 26.56 13.73 -7.00
C ASP A 59 27.47 12.94 -6.03
N GLY A 60 27.59 11.64 -6.27
CA GLY A 60 28.43 10.74 -5.45
C GLY A 60 27.82 10.35 -4.10
N LYS A 61 26.60 10.79 -3.77
CA LYS A 61 25.85 10.39 -2.58
C LYS A 61 24.78 9.37 -2.94
N VAL A 62 24.57 8.41 -2.06
CA VAL A 62 23.53 7.39 -2.22
C VAL A 62 22.52 7.52 -1.10
N ASN A 63 21.25 7.59 -1.46
CA ASN A 63 20.14 7.49 -0.53
C ASN A 63 19.51 6.10 -0.63
N TYR A 64 19.02 5.60 0.50
CA TYR A 64 18.39 4.29 0.63
C TYR A 64 16.91 4.45 0.97
N ALA A 65 16.16 3.39 0.73
CA ALA A 65 14.75 3.32 1.09
C ALA A 65 14.39 1.95 1.66
N LEU A 66 13.36 1.92 2.50
CA LEU A 66 12.59 0.73 2.79
C LEU A 66 11.39 0.68 1.85
N GLU A 67 11.15 -0.50 1.29
CA GLU A 67 10.04 -0.75 0.37
C GLU A 67 9.12 -1.84 0.92
N GLY A 68 7.82 -1.59 0.85
CA GLY A 68 6.78 -2.57 1.15
C GLY A 68 5.75 -2.64 0.04
N SER A 69 5.43 -3.86 -0.38
CA SER A 69 4.50 -4.15 -1.46
C SER A 69 3.22 -4.78 -0.93
N VAL A 70 2.08 -4.12 -1.16
CA VAL A 70 0.73 -4.67 -0.93
C VAL A 70 0.23 -5.20 -2.27
N PHE A 71 -0.04 -6.49 -2.36
CA PHE A 71 -0.34 -7.12 -3.66
C PHE A 71 -1.72 -6.78 -4.22
N VAL A 72 -2.70 -6.53 -3.35
CA VAL A 72 -4.08 -6.31 -3.74
C VAL A 72 -4.57 -4.98 -3.18
N ALA A 73 -4.69 -3.97 -4.04
CA ALA A 73 -5.26 -2.67 -3.72
C ALA A 73 -6.40 -2.34 -4.70
N GLY A 74 -6.15 -1.63 -5.78
CA GLY A 74 -7.15 -1.35 -6.81
C GLY A 74 -7.77 -2.60 -7.42
N ALA A 75 -7.06 -3.73 -7.40
CA ALA A 75 -7.62 -5.02 -7.78
C ALA A 75 -8.85 -5.43 -6.94
N SER A 76 -8.93 -5.01 -5.67
CA SER A 76 -10.10 -5.28 -4.83
C SER A 76 -11.33 -4.47 -5.28
N ILE A 77 -11.12 -3.24 -5.75
CA ILE A 77 -12.18 -2.41 -6.32
C ILE A 77 -12.64 -2.97 -7.67
N GLN A 78 -11.70 -3.44 -8.49
CA GLN A 78 -12.04 -4.15 -9.74
C GLN A 78 -12.85 -5.41 -9.44
N TRP A 79 -12.50 -6.17 -8.41
CA TRP A 79 -13.26 -7.35 -7.98
C TRP A 79 -14.69 -7.00 -7.55
N LEU A 80 -14.90 -5.91 -6.80
CA LEU A 80 -16.24 -5.42 -6.44
C LEU A 80 -17.07 -5.07 -7.70
N ARG A 81 -16.43 -4.54 -8.75
CA ARG A 81 -17.06 -4.16 -10.01
C ARG A 81 -17.33 -5.38 -10.89
N ASP A 82 -16.29 -6.17 -11.17
CA ASP A 82 -16.33 -7.15 -12.27
C ASP A 82 -16.89 -8.51 -11.82
N GLN A 83 -16.63 -8.91 -10.57
CA GLN A 83 -17.03 -10.21 -10.05
C GLN A 83 -18.27 -10.11 -9.16
N LEU A 84 -18.28 -9.25 -8.15
CA LEU A 84 -19.43 -9.08 -7.27
C LEU A 84 -20.52 -8.19 -7.89
N ARG A 85 -20.17 -7.32 -8.83
CA ARG A 85 -21.09 -6.40 -9.52
C ARG A 85 -21.89 -5.54 -8.54
N VAL A 86 -21.25 -5.08 -7.48
CA VAL A 86 -21.89 -4.23 -6.47
C VAL A 86 -21.57 -2.76 -6.67
N VAL A 87 -20.59 -2.43 -7.53
CA VAL A 87 -20.28 -1.09 -8.03
C VAL A 87 -20.23 -1.13 -9.55
N ASP A 88 -20.63 -0.06 -10.24
CA ASP A 88 -20.62 0.01 -11.69
C ASP A 88 -19.27 0.56 -12.20
N THR A 89 -18.73 1.53 -11.50
CA THR A 89 -17.42 2.14 -11.81
C THR A 89 -16.55 2.22 -10.56
N ALA A 90 -15.23 2.38 -10.71
CA ALA A 90 -14.33 2.50 -9.56
C ALA A 90 -14.67 3.72 -8.66
N PRO A 91 -15.02 4.91 -9.19
CA PRO A 91 -15.45 6.04 -8.36
C PRO A 91 -16.69 5.78 -7.51
N ASP A 92 -17.58 4.87 -7.93
CA ASP A 92 -18.77 4.53 -7.14
C ASP A 92 -18.42 3.92 -5.78
N SER A 93 -17.21 3.36 -5.64
CA SER A 93 -16.75 2.79 -4.36
C SER A 93 -16.67 3.86 -3.25
N GLU A 94 -16.22 5.07 -3.56
CA GLU A 94 -16.20 6.19 -2.61
C GLU A 94 -17.63 6.60 -2.24
N TYR A 95 -18.48 6.85 -3.23
CA TYR A 95 -19.88 7.20 -2.99
C TYR A 95 -20.58 6.15 -2.13
N MET A 96 -20.39 4.87 -2.44
CA MET A 96 -21.04 3.78 -1.70
C MET A 96 -20.49 3.63 -0.28
N ALA A 97 -19.17 3.77 -0.09
CA ALA A 97 -18.56 3.71 1.23
C ALA A 97 -19.07 4.82 2.17
N THR A 98 -19.39 5.99 1.63
CA THR A 98 -19.95 7.11 2.40
C THR A 98 -21.44 6.98 2.75
N ARG A 99 -22.15 5.98 2.19
CA ARG A 99 -23.58 5.74 2.48
C ARG A 99 -23.82 5.06 3.82
N VAL A 100 -22.79 4.58 4.48
CA VAL A 100 -22.85 3.97 5.81
C VAL A 100 -21.88 4.67 6.74
N LYS A 101 -22.20 4.71 8.02
CA LYS A 101 -21.40 5.39 9.05
C LYS A 101 -20.10 4.64 9.33
N ASP A 102 -20.15 3.32 9.32
CA ASP A 102 -19.05 2.40 9.63
C ASP A 102 -19.25 1.09 8.86
N THR A 103 -18.41 0.11 9.09
CA THR A 103 -18.49 -1.21 8.44
C THR A 103 -19.48 -2.17 9.11
N ALA A 104 -20.15 -1.75 10.18
CA ALA A 104 -20.99 -2.60 11.05
C ALA A 104 -20.26 -3.87 11.53
N GLY A 105 -18.95 -3.78 11.77
CA GLY A 105 -18.09 -4.89 12.19
C GLY A 105 -17.72 -5.85 11.05
N CYS A 106 -18.04 -5.53 9.80
CA CYS A 106 -17.59 -6.28 8.63
C CYS A 106 -16.17 -5.87 8.27
N TYR A 107 -15.29 -6.85 8.01
CA TYR A 107 -13.93 -6.64 7.53
C TYR A 107 -13.66 -7.49 6.30
N VAL A 108 -12.86 -6.95 5.39
CA VAL A 108 -12.41 -7.64 4.17
C VAL A 108 -10.89 -7.75 4.21
N VAL A 109 -10.38 -8.95 4.00
CA VAL A 109 -8.96 -9.20 3.74
C VAL A 109 -8.83 -9.59 2.27
N PRO A 110 -8.36 -8.70 1.38
CA PRO A 110 -8.36 -8.96 -0.06
C PRO A 110 -7.12 -9.73 -0.52
N ALA A 111 -6.77 -10.82 0.14
CA ALA A 111 -5.60 -11.64 -0.17
C ALA A 111 -5.82 -12.56 -1.39
N PHE A 112 -6.29 -12.02 -2.51
CA PHE A 112 -6.65 -12.82 -3.70
C PHE A 112 -5.46 -13.55 -4.31
N THR A 113 -4.27 -12.96 -4.22
CA THR A 113 -3.00 -13.51 -4.71
C THR A 113 -1.99 -13.73 -3.57
N GLY A 114 -2.47 -13.93 -2.35
CA GLY A 114 -1.66 -13.94 -1.14
C GLY A 114 -1.50 -12.55 -0.52
N LEU A 115 -0.74 -12.49 0.57
CA LEU A 115 -0.35 -11.27 1.26
C LEU A 115 1.11 -10.93 0.93
N GLY A 116 1.38 -9.67 0.61
CA GLY A 116 2.71 -9.12 0.45
C GLY A 116 3.34 -8.70 1.78
N ALA A 117 4.11 -7.63 1.76
CA ALA A 117 4.74 -7.09 2.96
C ALA A 117 3.69 -6.65 4.00
N PRO A 118 3.97 -6.82 5.28
CA PRO A 118 5.13 -7.46 5.88
C PRO A 118 5.01 -8.99 6.05
N TYR A 119 3.89 -9.59 5.65
CA TYR A 119 3.49 -10.97 5.97
C TYR A 119 4.12 -12.03 5.07
N TRP A 120 4.23 -11.76 3.75
CA TRP A 120 4.75 -12.66 2.72
C TRP A 120 4.10 -14.05 2.73
N ASP A 121 2.77 -14.10 2.92
CA ASP A 121 1.99 -15.33 2.89
C ASP A 121 1.34 -15.51 1.50
N GLN A 122 1.98 -16.32 0.65
CA GLN A 122 1.48 -16.64 -0.69
C GLN A 122 0.24 -17.56 -0.69
N TYR A 123 -0.05 -18.23 0.44
CA TYR A 123 -1.17 -19.15 0.56
C TYR A 123 -2.43 -18.48 1.16
N ALA A 124 -2.29 -17.31 1.74
CA ALA A 124 -3.44 -16.54 2.19
C ALA A 124 -4.44 -16.32 1.04
N ARG A 125 -5.72 -16.32 1.37
CA ARG A 125 -6.81 -16.03 0.42
C ARG A 125 -7.74 -15.01 1.01
N GLY A 126 -8.54 -14.38 0.12
CA GLY A 126 -9.52 -13.37 0.52
C GLY A 126 -10.53 -13.90 1.53
N VAL A 127 -10.84 -13.08 2.53
CA VAL A 127 -11.80 -13.38 3.59
C VAL A 127 -12.70 -12.18 3.83
N ILE A 128 -13.99 -12.44 4.07
CA ILE A 128 -14.94 -11.47 4.62
C ILE A 128 -15.41 -12.01 5.96
N VAL A 129 -15.23 -11.23 7.02
CA VAL A 129 -15.63 -11.61 8.40
C VAL A 129 -16.59 -10.60 9.00
N GLY A 130 -17.31 -10.98 10.05
CA GLY A 130 -18.20 -10.07 10.78
C GLY A 130 -19.54 -9.80 10.09
N LEU A 131 -19.93 -10.61 9.10
CA LEU A 131 -21.23 -10.47 8.44
C LEU A 131 -22.37 -10.79 9.40
N THR A 132 -23.31 -9.86 9.49
CA THR A 132 -24.58 -10.02 10.19
C THR A 132 -25.73 -9.74 9.22
N ARG A 133 -26.97 -10.00 9.64
CA ARG A 133 -28.16 -9.65 8.86
C ARG A 133 -28.27 -8.13 8.59
N GLY A 134 -27.61 -7.30 9.39
CA GLY A 134 -27.58 -5.85 9.20
C GLY A 134 -26.60 -5.38 8.14
N CYS A 135 -25.64 -6.22 7.74
CA CYS A 135 -24.66 -5.88 6.70
C CYS A 135 -25.31 -5.89 5.32
N ASN A 136 -25.01 -4.89 4.52
CA ASN A 136 -25.45 -4.77 3.14
C ASN A 136 -24.25 -4.43 2.23
N LYS A 137 -24.50 -4.27 0.93
CA LYS A 137 -23.44 -4.00 -0.05
C LYS A 137 -22.58 -2.78 0.27
N TYR A 138 -23.14 -1.73 0.88
CA TYR A 138 -22.40 -0.52 1.24
C TYR A 138 -21.36 -0.79 2.34
N HIS A 139 -21.68 -1.66 3.31
CA HIS A 139 -20.74 -2.08 4.36
C HIS A 139 -19.58 -2.89 3.76
N ILE A 140 -19.87 -3.79 2.80
CA ILE A 140 -18.83 -4.59 2.13
C ILE A 140 -17.91 -3.67 1.30
N VAL A 141 -18.47 -2.73 0.53
CA VAL A 141 -17.69 -1.77 -0.25
C VAL A 141 -16.82 -0.93 0.68
N ARG A 142 -17.38 -0.39 1.77
CA ARG A 142 -16.63 0.36 2.77
C ARG A 142 -15.51 -0.46 3.41
N ALA A 143 -15.80 -1.68 3.85
CA ALA A 143 -14.80 -2.57 4.44
C ALA A 143 -13.68 -2.90 3.45
N THR A 144 -13.99 -3.02 2.14
CA THR A 144 -12.97 -3.21 1.11
C THR A 144 -12.09 -1.97 0.96
N VAL A 145 -12.66 -0.77 0.91
CA VAL A 145 -11.88 0.48 0.85
C VAL A 145 -11.01 0.64 2.10
N GLU A 146 -11.57 0.42 3.29
CA GLU A 146 -10.82 0.51 4.55
C GLU A 146 -9.69 -0.53 4.63
N SER A 147 -9.84 -1.71 4.02
CA SER A 147 -8.81 -2.74 4.01
C SER A 147 -7.51 -2.28 3.34
N LEU A 148 -7.58 -1.36 2.38
CA LEU A 148 -6.42 -0.77 1.73
C LEU A 148 -5.62 0.07 2.72
N ALA A 149 -6.32 0.88 3.53
CA ALA A 149 -5.69 1.70 4.55
C ALA A 149 -5.04 0.84 5.65
N TYR A 150 -5.68 -0.27 6.06
CA TYR A 150 -5.12 -1.18 7.05
C TYR A 150 -3.82 -1.81 6.56
N GLN A 151 -3.80 -2.35 5.34
CA GLN A 151 -2.59 -2.94 4.76
C GLN A 151 -1.45 -1.92 4.61
N VAL A 152 -1.77 -0.70 4.16
CA VAL A 152 -0.79 0.40 4.07
C VAL A 152 -0.25 0.75 5.46
N ASN A 153 -1.12 0.83 6.47
CA ASN A 153 -0.71 1.09 7.85
C ASN A 153 0.23 0.01 8.38
N ASP A 154 -0.02 -1.26 8.11
CA ASP A 154 0.85 -2.37 8.54
C ASP A 154 2.26 -2.23 7.96
N VAL A 155 2.38 -1.85 6.69
CA VAL A 155 3.68 -1.57 6.05
C VAL A 155 4.36 -0.36 6.70
N LEU A 156 3.63 0.73 6.97
CA LEU A 156 4.18 1.92 7.63
C LEU A 156 4.65 1.62 9.05
N GLN A 157 3.92 0.80 9.81
CA GLN A 157 4.36 0.36 11.14
C GLN A 157 5.65 -0.49 11.07
N ALA A 158 5.75 -1.38 10.07
CA ALA A 158 6.98 -2.14 9.84
C ALA A 158 8.15 -1.22 9.46
N MET A 159 7.93 -0.19 8.62
CA MET A 159 8.95 0.81 8.28
C MET A 159 9.44 1.56 9.51
N LYS A 160 8.52 1.99 10.38
CA LYS A 160 8.88 2.65 11.64
C LYS A 160 9.63 1.72 12.59
N ALA A 161 9.19 0.47 12.73
CA ALA A 161 9.84 -0.51 13.60
C ALA A 161 11.27 -0.82 13.16
N ASP A 162 11.53 -0.91 11.86
CA ASP A 162 12.85 -1.18 11.30
C ASP A 162 13.79 0.03 11.36
N SER A 163 13.28 1.20 11.05
CA SER A 163 14.10 2.40 10.88
C SER A 163 14.22 3.24 12.14
N GLY A 164 13.26 3.18 13.03
CA GLY A 164 13.12 4.16 14.14
C GLY A 164 12.77 5.58 13.65
N ILE A 165 12.50 5.77 12.35
CA ILE A 165 12.22 7.06 11.75
C ILE A 165 10.69 7.25 11.73
N ASP A 166 10.22 8.39 12.22
CA ASP A 166 8.82 8.75 12.10
C ASP A 166 8.48 9.17 10.67
N LEU A 167 7.28 8.80 10.22
CA LEU A 167 6.77 9.23 8.94
C LEU A 167 6.58 10.75 8.95
N ALA A 168 7.33 11.46 8.10
CA ALA A 168 7.24 12.91 7.99
C ALA A 168 6.16 13.35 7.00
N ALA A 169 6.05 12.64 5.89
CA ALA A 169 5.04 12.86 4.85
C ALA A 169 4.78 11.56 4.08
N LEU A 170 3.54 11.39 3.60
CA LEU A 170 3.14 10.34 2.66
C LEU A 170 2.51 11.01 1.43
N ASN A 171 3.18 10.86 0.28
CA ASN A 171 2.79 11.43 -1.01
C ASN A 171 2.20 10.38 -1.94
#